data_8f7a0ffb409da0e6c4389259b695bb23
#
_entry.id   8f7a0ffb409da0e6c4389259b695bb23
#
_cell.length_a   1.000
_cell.length_b   1.000
_cell.length_c   1.000
_cell.angle_alpha   90.00
_cell.angle_beta   90.00
_cell.angle_gamma   90.00
#
_symmetry.space_group_name_H-M   'P 1'
#
loop_
_entity.id
_entity.type
_entity.pdbx_description
1 polymer ?
#
loop_
_entity_poly.entity_id
_entity_poly.type
_entity_poly.pdbx_seq_one_letter_code
_entity_poly.pdbx_strand_id
1 'polypeptide(L)'
;MSKHPGSKILYERALRLFARGVTHDARYFKPMPIYCIKAKGSKKWDVDGNEYIDYWMGHGALILGHAHPIVTEAAVEQARRGTHLGASHELEIEWAEKVRRLLPCARNGYVEFTSSGTEATLMALRLSRAYTGKQKIIKFLSHFHGWQDYTIIDYNQDFSHILEGAYPPGIPDGTLQSVIALPPNDIESVEETIANEDVACVILEPGGASMGYLPTYKPFLEKLRKITRENDVILIFDEVVTGFRDAPGGAQERYGVIPDLSTLGKILGGGYPGGAIAGRRDIMGLLDFRDEEGWELRRIRHPGTFNANPLSAAAGNACLGLILKGEVHPRINHAGERFRRALNDVFEDIRIDGLAWGTTDSIVYVGFGFSEEDLKVEDIEGYVEFQRKKAMNKEPIEYLDKAMINRGIHPMGARFILSIMHRDEDLQYTIECFEDSLKELKREGIISEFAD
;
A
#
# COMPACT_ATOMS: atom_id res chain seq x y z
N MET A 1 -15.74 -5.03 -25.74
CA MET A 1 -14.81 -5.85 -26.56
C MET A 1 -14.45 -5.21 -27.90
N SER A 2 -15.31 -4.45 -28.55
CA SER A 2 -15.00 -3.77 -29.82
C SER A 2 -13.94 -2.65 -29.71
N LYS A 3 -13.71 -2.11 -28.52
CA LYS A 3 -12.75 -1.02 -28.27
C LYS A 3 -11.30 -1.47 -27.98
N HIS A 4 -11.04 -2.78 -27.77
CA HIS A 4 -9.74 -3.28 -27.30
C HIS A 4 -9.21 -4.50 -28.09
N PRO A 5 -9.19 -4.47 -29.44
CA PRO A 5 -8.74 -5.62 -30.23
C PRO A 5 -7.26 -5.93 -30.03
N GLY A 6 -6.39 -4.91 -29.89
CA GLY A 6 -4.97 -5.08 -29.62
C GLY A 6 -4.69 -5.69 -28.24
N SER A 7 -5.38 -5.21 -27.21
CA SER A 7 -5.29 -5.79 -25.87
C SER A 7 -5.71 -7.27 -25.86
N LYS A 8 -6.74 -7.65 -26.64
CA LYS A 8 -7.17 -9.04 -26.78
C LYS A 8 -6.06 -9.93 -27.38
N ILE A 9 -5.43 -9.48 -28.46
CA ILE A 9 -4.33 -10.23 -29.10
C ILE A 9 -3.16 -10.43 -28.11
N LEU A 10 -2.81 -9.38 -27.33
CA LEU A 10 -1.75 -9.47 -26.33
C LEU A 10 -2.13 -10.40 -25.19
N TYR A 11 -3.38 -10.38 -24.74
CA TYR A 11 -3.84 -11.27 -23.69
C TYR A 11 -3.82 -12.74 -24.12
N GLU A 12 -4.25 -13.07 -25.35
CA GLU A 12 -4.16 -14.43 -25.91
C GLU A 12 -2.70 -14.92 -25.97
N ARG A 13 -1.74 -14.04 -26.25
CA ARG A 13 -0.30 -14.36 -26.17
C ARG A 13 0.15 -14.57 -24.72
N ALA A 14 -0.27 -13.71 -23.82
CA ALA A 14 0.10 -13.75 -22.40
C ALA A 14 -0.39 -15.02 -21.69
N LEU A 15 -1.58 -15.53 -22.06
CA LEU A 15 -2.12 -16.80 -21.55
C LEU A 15 -1.25 -18.03 -21.83
N ARG A 16 -0.35 -17.96 -22.84
CA ARG A 16 0.60 -19.03 -23.16
C ARG A 16 1.91 -18.91 -22.36
N LEU A 17 2.15 -17.75 -21.72
CA LEU A 17 3.42 -17.41 -21.05
C LEU A 17 3.29 -17.25 -19.54
N PHE A 18 2.17 -16.74 -19.09
CA PHE A 18 1.93 -16.42 -17.68
C PHE A 18 0.69 -17.12 -17.16
N ALA A 19 0.74 -17.55 -15.92
CA ALA A 19 -0.45 -18.07 -15.25
C ALA A 19 -1.57 -17.00 -15.30
N ARG A 20 -2.73 -17.37 -15.86
CA ARG A 20 -3.88 -16.48 -16.08
C ARG A 20 -3.60 -15.23 -16.95
N GLY A 21 -2.47 -15.22 -17.70
CA GLY A 21 -2.09 -14.15 -18.63
C GLY A 21 -1.63 -12.84 -17.96
N VAL A 22 -1.35 -12.84 -16.65
CA VAL A 22 -0.89 -11.66 -15.89
C VAL A 22 0.29 -12.01 -15.00
N THR A 23 1.13 -11.00 -14.69
CA THR A 23 2.28 -11.13 -13.78
C THR A 23 1.99 -10.56 -12.38
N HIS A 24 0.77 -10.12 -12.12
CA HIS A 24 0.30 -9.64 -10.83
C HIS A 24 -1.23 -9.76 -10.78
N ASP A 25 -1.77 -10.38 -9.74
CA ASP A 25 -3.19 -10.74 -9.61
C ASP A 25 -4.13 -9.54 -9.81
N ALA A 26 -3.81 -8.40 -9.19
CA ALA A 26 -4.60 -7.19 -9.31
C ALA A 26 -4.65 -6.61 -10.74
N ARG A 27 -3.77 -7.02 -11.65
CA ARG A 27 -3.82 -6.61 -13.07
C ARG A 27 -4.84 -7.41 -13.87
N TYR A 28 -5.36 -8.51 -13.30
CA TYR A 28 -6.41 -9.26 -13.96
C TYR A 28 -7.74 -8.51 -13.85
N PHE A 29 -8.33 -8.26 -15.00
CA PHE A 29 -9.60 -7.57 -15.17
C PHE A 29 -10.49 -8.40 -16.10
N LYS A 30 -11.78 -8.52 -15.79
CA LYS A 30 -12.72 -9.27 -16.65
C LYS A 30 -13.30 -8.37 -17.75
N PRO A 31 -13.36 -8.85 -18.99
CA PRO A 31 -13.00 -10.20 -19.47
C PRO A 31 -11.50 -10.37 -19.77
N MET A 32 -10.73 -9.30 -19.81
CA MET A 32 -9.29 -9.31 -20.09
C MET A 32 -8.63 -8.01 -19.59
N PRO A 33 -7.33 -8.03 -19.22
CA PRO A 33 -6.61 -6.83 -18.83
C PRO A 33 -6.40 -5.85 -19.99
N ILE A 34 -6.27 -4.55 -19.66
CA ILE A 34 -5.88 -3.51 -20.60
C ILE A 34 -4.35 -3.51 -20.72
N TYR A 35 -3.83 -3.47 -21.95
CA TYR A 35 -2.39 -3.40 -22.21
C TYR A 35 -2.00 -1.96 -22.55
N CYS A 36 -1.29 -1.29 -21.64
CA CYS A 36 -0.83 0.09 -21.83
C CYS A 36 0.54 0.16 -22.48
N ILE A 37 0.77 1.19 -23.32
CA ILE A 37 2.04 1.43 -24.03
C ILE A 37 2.76 2.68 -23.52
N LYS A 38 2.07 3.63 -22.93
CA LYS A 38 2.65 4.85 -22.38
C LYS A 38 1.77 5.43 -21.28
N ALA A 39 2.38 6.26 -20.43
CA ALA A 39 1.67 7.05 -19.44
C ALA A 39 2.41 8.37 -19.20
N LYS A 40 1.68 9.44 -18.87
CA LYS A 40 2.22 10.76 -18.58
C LYS A 40 1.26 11.55 -17.67
N GLY A 41 1.77 12.13 -16.61
CA GLY A 41 0.96 12.91 -15.66
C GLY A 41 -0.09 12.04 -14.99
N SER A 42 -1.37 12.40 -15.10
CA SER A 42 -2.53 11.65 -14.60
C SER A 42 -3.04 10.59 -15.58
N LYS A 43 -2.47 10.47 -16.79
CA LYS A 43 -3.06 9.71 -17.89
C LYS A 43 -2.18 8.56 -18.36
N LYS A 44 -2.83 7.51 -18.93
CA LYS A 44 -2.20 6.41 -19.63
C LYS A 44 -2.96 6.05 -20.90
N TRP A 45 -2.27 5.43 -21.85
CA TRP A 45 -2.83 5.01 -23.14
C TRP A 45 -2.60 3.52 -23.36
N ASP A 46 -3.65 2.84 -23.82
CA ASP A 46 -3.54 1.44 -24.19
C ASP A 46 -2.97 1.25 -25.62
N VAL A 47 -2.79 -0.01 -25.99
CA VAL A 47 -2.27 -0.40 -27.31
C VAL A 47 -3.25 -0.11 -28.45
N ASP A 48 -4.49 0.14 -28.14
CA ASP A 48 -5.57 0.44 -29.08
C ASP A 48 -5.76 1.97 -29.24
N GLY A 49 -4.96 2.78 -28.50
CA GLY A 49 -4.98 4.23 -28.58
C GLY A 49 -5.99 4.90 -27.64
N ASN A 50 -6.70 4.15 -26.80
CA ASN A 50 -7.63 4.73 -25.84
C ASN A 50 -6.85 5.41 -24.72
N GLU A 51 -7.30 6.62 -24.33
CA GLU A 51 -6.78 7.39 -23.21
C GLU A 51 -7.61 7.14 -21.96
N TYR A 52 -6.91 7.02 -20.80
CA TYR A 52 -7.53 6.86 -19.49
C TYR A 52 -6.94 7.84 -18.49
N ILE A 53 -7.77 8.48 -17.68
CA ILE A 53 -7.34 9.06 -16.40
C ILE A 53 -7.04 7.89 -15.47
N ASP A 54 -5.81 7.82 -14.97
CA ASP A 54 -5.28 6.68 -14.22
C ASP A 54 -5.34 6.90 -12.71
N TYR A 55 -6.17 6.12 -12.03
CA TYR A 55 -6.23 6.09 -10.57
C TYR A 55 -5.52 4.89 -9.93
N TRP A 56 -4.76 4.12 -10.71
CA TRP A 56 -3.84 3.12 -10.16
C TRP A 56 -2.55 3.74 -9.65
N MET A 57 -2.06 4.75 -10.36
CA MET A 57 -0.83 5.47 -10.02
C MET A 57 0.31 4.53 -9.58
N GLY A 58 0.52 3.44 -10.36
CA GLY A 58 1.56 2.45 -10.06
C GLY A 58 1.37 1.77 -8.70
N HIS A 59 0.14 1.39 -8.34
CA HIS A 59 -0.21 0.88 -7.00
C HIS A 59 0.16 1.86 -5.86
N GLY A 60 0.03 3.16 -6.13
CA GLY A 60 0.33 4.22 -5.16
C GLY A 60 1.78 4.71 -5.15
N ALA A 61 2.64 4.20 -6.04
CA ALA A 61 4.04 4.64 -6.11
C ALA A 61 4.23 6.03 -6.73
N LEU A 62 3.27 6.51 -7.52
CA LEU A 62 3.42 7.69 -8.38
C LEU A 62 2.70 8.93 -7.83
N ILE A 63 3.08 9.37 -6.63
CA ILE A 63 2.51 10.59 -6.03
C ILE A 63 2.72 11.83 -6.90
N LEU A 64 3.79 11.86 -7.68
CA LEU A 64 4.14 12.93 -8.61
C LEU A 64 3.53 12.75 -10.01
N GLY A 65 2.78 11.66 -10.24
CA GLY A 65 2.26 11.28 -11.56
C GLY A 65 3.25 10.53 -12.44
N HIS A 66 2.76 10.04 -13.58
CA HIS A 66 3.57 9.31 -14.55
C HIS A 66 4.61 10.19 -15.24
N ALA A 67 5.79 9.63 -15.47
CA ALA A 67 6.88 10.26 -16.22
C ALA A 67 7.17 11.70 -15.77
N HIS A 68 7.23 11.93 -14.44
CA HIS A 68 7.55 13.26 -13.91
C HIS A 68 8.93 13.71 -14.40
N PRO A 69 9.07 14.90 -15.04
CA PRO A 69 10.29 15.27 -15.75
C PRO A 69 11.56 15.17 -14.91
N ILE A 70 11.54 15.69 -13.67
CA ILE A 70 12.73 15.69 -12.78
C ILE A 70 13.12 14.25 -12.39
N VAL A 71 12.14 13.38 -12.08
CA VAL A 71 12.39 11.99 -11.70
C VAL A 71 12.89 11.18 -12.90
N THR A 72 12.26 11.38 -14.06
CA THR A 72 12.65 10.67 -15.30
C THR A 72 14.05 11.05 -15.73
N GLU A 73 14.39 12.35 -15.74
CA GLU A 73 15.73 12.80 -16.15
C GLU A 73 16.83 12.29 -15.22
N ALA A 74 16.59 12.31 -13.90
CA ALA A 74 17.54 11.76 -12.92
C ALA A 74 17.85 10.27 -13.20
N ALA A 75 16.81 9.48 -13.50
CA ALA A 75 16.99 8.06 -13.84
C ALA A 75 17.69 7.86 -15.18
N VAL A 76 17.34 8.65 -16.22
CA VAL A 76 17.97 8.58 -17.55
C VAL A 76 19.45 8.96 -17.48
N GLU A 77 19.78 10.01 -16.74
CA GLU A 77 21.16 10.43 -16.54
C GLU A 77 21.97 9.35 -15.80
N GLN A 78 21.41 8.75 -14.75
CA GLN A 78 22.07 7.64 -14.05
C GLN A 78 22.20 6.40 -14.93
N ALA A 79 21.21 6.09 -15.79
CA ALA A 79 21.30 4.97 -16.72
C ALA A 79 22.49 5.10 -17.69
N ARG A 80 22.81 6.33 -18.13
CA ARG A 80 23.99 6.61 -18.96
C ARG A 80 25.32 6.42 -18.21
N ARG A 81 25.31 6.55 -16.87
CA ARG A 81 26.49 6.39 -16.00
C ARG A 81 26.69 4.95 -15.50
N GLY A 82 25.66 4.12 -15.62
CA GLY A 82 25.65 2.72 -15.19
C GLY A 82 24.42 2.39 -14.33
N THR A 83 23.94 1.17 -14.52
CA THR A 83 22.70 0.68 -13.89
C THR A 83 22.96 -0.15 -12.64
N HIS A 84 24.20 -0.66 -12.49
CA HIS A 84 24.65 -1.44 -11.32
C HIS A 84 26.18 -1.35 -11.23
N LEU A 85 26.68 -0.68 -10.21
CA LEU A 85 28.10 -0.33 -10.11
C LEU A 85 28.94 -1.42 -9.44
N GLY A 86 28.31 -2.35 -8.70
CA GLY A 86 29.02 -3.35 -7.90
C GLY A 86 29.86 -2.76 -6.77
N ALA A 87 29.60 -1.51 -6.39
CA ALA A 87 30.28 -0.72 -5.36
C ALA A 87 29.31 0.28 -4.74
N SER A 88 29.62 0.78 -3.56
CA SER A 88 28.88 1.89 -2.93
C SER A 88 28.98 3.17 -3.76
N HIS A 89 27.97 4.02 -3.66
CA HIS A 89 27.88 5.26 -4.43
C HIS A 89 27.18 6.39 -3.65
N GLU A 90 27.46 7.61 -4.01
CA GLU A 90 26.96 8.81 -3.32
C GLU A 90 25.44 8.89 -3.27
N LEU A 91 24.74 8.44 -4.33
CA LEU A 91 23.27 8.48 -4.40
C LEU A 91 22.58 7.64 -3.31
N GLU A 92 23.17 6.53 -2.86
CA GLU A 92 22.59 5.73 -1.77
C GLU A 92 22.69 6.49 -0.43
N ILE A 93 23.78 7.24 -0.22
CA ILE A 93 23.98 8.07 0.97
C ILE A 93 22.95 9.19 0.99
N GLU A 94 22.86 9.97 -0.10
CA GLU A 94 21.87 11.04 -0.23
C GLU A 94 20.43 10.55 -0.05
N TRP A 95 20.13 9.35 -0.57
CA TRP A 95 18.80 8.75 -0.46
C TRP A 95 18.47 8.43 1.00
N ALA A 96 19.39 7.81 1.72
CA ALA A 96 19.25 7.53 3.15
C ALA A 96 19.14 8.83 3.98
N GLU A 97 19.89 9.87 3.65
CA GLU A 97 19.79 11.18 4.31
C GLU A 97 18.41 11.81 4.15
N LYS A 98 17.82 11.75 2.94
CA LYS A 98 16.47 12.26 2.70
C LYS A 98 15.40 11.45 3.46
N VAL A 99 15.52 10.11 3.49
CA VAL A 99 14.67 9.26 4.31
C VAL A 99 14.76 9.67 5.79
N ARG A 100 15.96 9.81 6.34
CA ARG A 100 16.14 10.21 7.75
C ARG A 100 15.61 11.61 8.06
N ARG A 101 15.68 12.54 7.11
CA ARG A 101 15.11 13.89 7.29
C ARG A 101 13.60 13.89 7.34
N LEU A 102 12.96 13.02 6.55
CA LEU A 102 11.50 12.93 6.44
C LEU A 102 10.91 12.06 7.57
N LEU A 103 11.47 10.88 7.81
CA LEU A 103 10.87 9.86 8.65
C LEU A 103 11.22 9.99 10.13
N PRO A 104 10.24 10.23 11.03
CA PRO A 104 10.50 10.44 12.47
C PRO A 104 11.28 9.31 13.15
N CYS A 105 10.94 8.03 12.92
CA CYS A 105 11.60 6.89 13.55
C CYS A 105 13.07 6.71 13.11
N ALA A 106 13.42 7.22 11.92
CA ALA A 106 14.76 7.10 11.35
C ALA A 106 15.68 8.29 11.69
N ARG A 107 15.16 9.36 12.28
CA ARG A 107 15.88 10.64 12.47
C ARG A 107 17.25 10.46 13.15
N ASN A 108 17.33 9.58 14.15
CA ASN A 108 18.56 9.23 14.87
C ASN A 108 18.93 7.74 14.67
N GLY A 109 18.30 7.08 13.71
CA GLY A 109 18.44 5.67 13.41
C GLY A 109 19.30 5.36 12.19
N TYR A 110 19.10 4.16 11.66
CA TYR A 110 19.68 3.71 10.40
C TYR A 110 18.58 3.51 9.32
N VAL A 111 19.03 3.48 8.08
CA VAL A 111 18.23 3.13 6.89
C VAL A 111 19.00 2.07 6.13
N GLU A 112 18.34 0.96 5.80
CA GLU A 112 18.90 -0.11 4.98
C GLU A 112 17.96 -0.40 3.80
N PHE A 113 18.51 -0.40 2.60
CA PHE A 113 17.73 -0.55 1.39
C PHE A 113 17.55 -2.02 1.00
N THR A 114 16.42 -2.32 0.36
CA THR A 114 16.05 -3.60 -0.23
C THR A 114 15.51 -3.40 -1.64
N SER A 115 15.22 -4.49 -2.37
CA SER A 115 14.68 -4.39 -3.73
C SER A 115 13.15 -4.24 -3.76
N SER A 116 12.47 -4.51 -2.64
CA SER A 116 11.00 -4.46 -2.54
C SER A 116 10.51 -4.23 -1.11
N GLY A 117 9.25 -3.82 -0.96
CA GLY A 117 8.58 -3.77 0.35
C GLY A 117 8.46 -5.14 1.02
N THR A 118 8.30 -6.23 0.25
CA THR A 118 8.26 -7.60 0.78
C THR A 118 9.57 -7.99 1.46
N GLU A 119 10.71 -7.65 0.87
CA GLU A 119 12.02 -7.87 1.48
C GLU A 119 12.19 -6.99 2.72
N ALA A 120 11.73 -5.75 2.68
CA ALA A 120 11.78 -4.84 3.83
C ALA A 120 10.99 -5.39 5.02
N THR A 121 9.75 -5.86 4.82
CA THR A 121 8.94 -6.45 5.89
C THR A 121 9.55 -7.73 6.44
N LEU A 122 10.05 -8.62 5.58
CA LEU A 122 10.74 -9.84 6.02
C LEU A 122 11.95 -9.53 6.91
N MET A 123 12.75 -8.53 6.53
CA MET A 123 13.92 -8.12 7.29
C MET A 123 13.51 -7.47 8.62
N ALA A 124 12.46 -6.65 8.66
CA ALA A 124 11.95 -6.04 9.88
C ALA A 124 11.50 -7.10 10.90
N LEU A 125 10.80 -8.15 10.45
CA LEU A 125 10.42 -9.28 11.31
C LEU A 125 11.63 -10.04 11.85
N ARG A 126 12.64 -10.28 11.00
CA ARG A 126 13.88 -10.95 11.40
C ARG A 126 14.66 -10.13 12.42
N LEU A 127 14.79 -8.83 12.22
CA LEU A 127 15.43 -7.90 13.16
C LEU A 127 14.73 -7.91 14.51
N SER A 128 13.39 -7.86 14.51
CA SER A 128 12.60 -7.87 15.74
C SER A 128 12.78 -9.15 16.55
N ARG A 129 12.74 -10.31 15.90
CA ARG A 129 13.01 -11.60 16.55
C ARG A 129 14.43 -11.69 17.12
N ALA A 130 15.44 -11.26 16.35
CA ALA A 130 16.83 -11.30 16.79
C ALA A 130 17.11 -10.32 17.94
N TYR A 131 16.46 -9.16 17.94
CA TYR A 131 16.61 -8.16 18.99
C TYR A 131 15.95 -8.58 20.30
N THR A 132 14.72 -9.10 20.24
CA THR A 132 13.95 -9.48 21.44
C THR A 132 14.27 -10.88 21.95
N GLY A 133 14.80 -11.78 21.10
CA GLY A 133 14.95 -13.20 21.38
C GLY A 133 13.63 -13.98 21.31
N LYS A 134 12.52 -13.31 21.06
CA LYS A 134 11.16 -13.87 21.00
C LYS A 134 10.82 -14.36 19.58
N GLN A 135 9.78 -15.20 19.45
CA GLN A 135 9.49 -15.90 18.18
C GLN A 135 8.23 -15.45 17.45
N LYS A 136 7.16 -15.14 18.20
CA LYS A 136 5.84 -14.86 17.62
C LYS A 136 5.74 -13.44 17.09
N ILE A 137 4.94 -13.26 16.05
CA ILE A 137 4.57 -11.96 15.51
C ILE A 137 3.05 -11.79 15.55
N ILE A 138 2.59 -10.61 15.87
CA ILE A 138 1.20 -10.21 15.69
C ILE A 138 1.10 -9.43 14.37
N LYS A 139 0.13 -9.79 13.54
CA LYS A 139 -0.36 -9.00 12.41
C LYS A 139 -1.87 -8.83 12.51
N PHE A 140 -2.46 -7.99 11.68
CA PHE A 140 -3.91 -7.80 11.65
C PHE A 140 -4.53 -8.39 10.39
N LEU A 141 -5.75 -8.92 10.53
CA LEU A 141 -6.54 -9.49 9.45
C LEU A 141 -6.72 -8.45 8.32
N SER A 142 -6.63 -8.89 7.08
CA SER A 142 -6.67 -8.08 5.85
C SER A 142 -5.50 -7.08 5.64
N HIS A 143 -4.58 -6.92 6.59
CA HIS A 143 -3.37 -6.13 6.37
C HIS A 143 -2.40 -6.86 5.44
N PHE A 144 -1.83 -6.13 4.48
CA PHE A 144 -0.90 -6.68 3.49
C PHE A 144 0.54 -6.21 3.75
N HIS A 145 1.44 -7.17 3.95
CA HIS A 145 2.86 -6.90 4.23
C HIS A 145 3.81 -7.64 3.28
N GLY A 146 3.39 -7.81 2.03
CA GLY A 146 4.13 -8.60 1.04
C GLY A 146 3.66 -10.06 1.00
N TRP A 147 4.22 -10.81 0.03
CA TRP A 147 3.81 -12.19 -0.25
C TRP A 147 4.70 -13.26 0.40
N GLN A 148 5.51 -12.87 1.39
CA GLN A 148 6.34 -13.80 2.15
C GLN A 148 5.51 -14.58 3.20
N ASP A 149 5.96 -15.78 3.56
CA ASP A 149 5.20 -16.78 4.32
C ASP A 149 4.62 -16.29 5.66
N TYR A 150 5.33 -15.41 6.38
CA TYR A 150 4.85 -14.88 7.67
C TYR A 150 3.71 -13.89 7.56
N THR A 151 3.49 -13.28 6.40
CA THR A 151 2.56 -12.16 6.26
C THR A 151 1.47 -12.34 5.23
N ILE A 152 1.59 -13.33 4.34
CA ILE A 152 0.55 -13.64 3.34
C ILE A 152 -0.67 -14.36 3.95
N ILE A 153 -0.53 -14.87 5.17
CA ILE A 153 -1.60 -15.52 5.92
C ILE A 153 -2.78 -14.54 6.01
N ASP A 154 -4.00 -15.04 5.75
CA ASP A 154 -5.29 -14.31 5.79
C ASP A 154 -5.46 -13.13 4.80
N TYR A 155 -4.51 -12.89 3.91
CA TYR A 155 -4.68 -11.88 2.87
C TYR A 155 -5.46 -12.43 1.67
N ASN A 156 -6.54 -11.72 1.26
CA ASN A 156 -7.43 -12.10 0.15
C ASN A 156 -8.05 -13.50 0.23
N GLN A 157 -8.08 -14.11 1.42
CA GLN A 157 -8.80 -15.35 1.65
C GLN A 157 -10.28 -15.06 1.93
N ASP A 158 -11.14 -16.01 1.61
CA ASP A 158 -12.51 -15.98 2.09
C ASP A 158 -12.47 -16.08 3.62
N PHE A 159 -13.14 -15.16 4.29
CA PHE A 159 -13.10 -15.07 5.74
C PHE A 159 -13.60 -16.36 6.42
N SER A 160 -14.56 -17.07 5.82
CA SER A 160 -15.02 -18.36 6.33
C SER A 160 -13.88 -19.38 6.40
N HIS A 161 -12.98 -19.40 5.41
CA HIS A 161 -11.82 -20.28 5.39
C HIS A 161 -10.79 -19.92 6.47
N ILE A 162 -10.63 -18.62 6.79
CA ILE A 162 -9.74 -18.19 7.87
C ILE A 162 -10.26 -18.68 9.23
N LEU A 163 -11.57 -18.55 9.48
CA LEU A 163 -12.21 -19.05 10.70
C LEU A 163 -12.14 -20.58 10.83
N GLU A 164 -12.11 -21.30 9.71
CA GLU A 164 -11.94 -22.74 9.64
C GLU A 164 -10.47 -23.18 9.78
N GLY A 165 -9.53 -22.24 9.91
CA GLY A 165 -8.09 -22.51 10.00
C GLY A 165 -7.45 -22.92 8.67
N ALA A 166 -8.06 -22.56 7.55
CA ALA A 166 -7.48 -22.78 6.22
C ALA A 166 -6.42 -21.71 5.92
N TYR A 167 -5.24 -22.15 5.52
CA TYR A 167 -4.11 -21.27 5.21
C TYR A 167 -3.70 -21.38 3.74
N PRO A 168 -3.01 -20.36 3.18
CA PRO A 168 -2.46 -20.45 1.84
C PRO A 168 -1.57 -21.69 1.69
N PRO A 169 -1.65 -22.42 0.57
CA PRO A 169 -0.84 -23.62 0.36
C PRO A 169 0.66 -23.30 0.31
N GLY A 170 1.47 -24.23 0.83
CA GLY A 170 2.92 -24.16 0.75
C GLY A 170 3.62 -23.45 1.93
N ILE A 171 2.88 -22.97 2.91
CA ILE A 171 3.43 -22.36 4.12
C ILE A 171 3.70 -23.48 5.15
N PRO A 172 4.94 -23.58 5.70
CA PRO A 172 5.27 -24.59 6.71
C PRO A 172 4.52 -24.37 8.04
N ASP A 173 4.14 -25.45 8.73
CA ASP A 173 3.43 -25.38 10.01
C ASP A 173 4.16 -24.55 11.06
N GLY A 174 5.48 -24.64 11.13
CA GLY A 174 6.29 -23.84 12.05
C GLY A 174 6.20 -22.34 11.79
N THR A 175 5.99 -21.93 10.53
CA THR A 175 5.73 -20.53 10.17
C THR A 175 4.34 -20.13 10.65
N LEU A 176 3.32 -20.94 10.39
CA LEU A 176 1.94 -20.68 10.83
C LEU A 176 1.86 -20.51 12.34
N GLN A 177 2.52 -21.40 13.11
CA GLN A 177 2.55 -21.36 14.58
C GLN A 177 3.26 -20.12 15.15
N SER A 178 4.06 -19.43 14.35
CA SER A 178 4.79 -18.23 14.75
C SER A 178 4.06 -16.92 14.40
N VAL A 179 2.87 -16.99 13.81
CA VAL A 179 2.07 -15.84 13.39
C VAL A 179 0.72 -15.85 14.11
N ILE A 180 0.36 -14.72 14.70
CA ILE A 180 -0.93 -14.50 15.33
C ILE A 180 -1.63 -13.37 14.56
N ALA A 181 -2.76 -13.70 13.93
CA ALA A 181 -3.57 -12.73 13.19
C ALA A 181 -4.76 -12.29 14.06
N LEU A 182 -4.85 -11.01 14.36
CA LEU A 182 -5.89 -10.42 15.22
C LEU A 182 -6.83 -9.53 14.39
N PRO A 183 -8.06 -9.29 14.86
CA PRO A 183 -8.93 -8.31 14.21
C PRO A 183 -8.30 -6.91 14.20
N PRO A 184 -8.50 -6.11 13.14
CA PRO A 184 -8.04 -4.73 13.11
C PRO A 184 -8.65 -3.90 14.24
N ASN A 185 -7.83 -3.02 14.84
CA ASN A 185 -8.18 -2.12 15.94
C ASN A 185 -8.63 -2.79 17.27
N ASP A 186 -8.56 -4.11 17.37
CA ASP A 186 -8.87 -4.85 18.61
C ASP A 186 -7.69 -4.79 19.58
N ILE A 187 -7.72 -3.81 20.46
CA ILE A 187 -6.64 -3.56 21.40
C ILE A 187 -6.66 -4.55 22.56
N GLU A 188 -7.84 -5.08 22.93
CA GLU A 188 -7.99 -6.04 24.03
C GLU A 188 -7.34 -7.38 23.65
N SER A 189 -7.60 -7.87 22.44
CA SER A 189 -6.94 -9.06 21.90
C SER A 189 -5.42 -8.89 21.79
N VAL A 190 -4.93 -7.69 21.49
CA VAL A 190 -3.48 -7.42 21.48
C VAL A 190 -2.90 -7.51 22.88
N GLU A 191 -3.53 -6.89 23.88
CA GLU A 191 -3.09 -6.94 25.29
C GLU A 191 -3.05 -8.36 25.81
N GLU A 192 -4.13 -9.13 25.61
CA GLU A 192 -4.22 -10.52 26.03
C GLU A 192 -3.14 -11.39 25.37
N THR A 193 -2.94 -11.20 24.06
CA THR A 193 -1.93 -11.97 23.31
C THR A 193 -0.52 -11.66 23.81
N ILE A 194 -0.18 -10.39 24.03
CA ILE A 194 1.14 -10.00 24.54
C ILE A 194 1.39 -10.53 25.95
N ALA A 195 0.34 -10.61 26.78
CA ALA A 195 0.45 -11.12 28.14
C ALA A 195 0.66 -12.65 28.21
N ASN A 196 0.16 -13.40 27.24
CA ASN A 196 0.16 -14.86 27.25
C ASN A 196 1.14 -15.53 26.27
N GLU A 197 1.73 -14.77 25.34
CA GLU A 197 2.51 -15.29 24.23
C GLU A 197 3.90 -14.62 24.12
N ASP A 198 4.85 -15.32 23.54
CA ASP A 198 6.23 -14.85 23.33
C ASP A 198 6.32 -13.95 22.09
N VAL A 199 5.73 -12.75 22.16
CA VAL A 199 5.58 -11.83 21.03
C VAL A 199 6.84 -11.00 20.83
N ALA A 200 7.49 -11.14 19.66
CA ALA A 200 8.64 -10.34 19.23
C ALA A 200 8.24 -8.95 18.72
N CYS A 201 7.19 -8.89 17.92
CA CYS A 201 6.75 -7.66 17.30
C CYS A 201 5.26 -7.68 16.91
N VAL A 202 4.73 -6.47 16.71
CA VAL A 202 3.46 -6.20 16.05
C VAL A 202 3.73 -5.45 14.75
N ILE A 203 3.17 -5.92 13.63
CA ILE A 203 3.26 -5.25 12.33
C ILE A 203 1.88 -4.86 11.83
N LEU A 204 1.72 -3.64 11.33
CA LEU A 204 0.46 -3.15 10.75
C LEU A 204 0.68 -2.10 9.66
N GLU A 205 -0.32 -1.96 8.76
CA GLU A 205 -0.48 -0.77 7.91
C GLU A 205 -1.11 0.34 8.77
N PRO A 206 -0.39 1.43 9.12
CA PRO A 206 -0.91 2.43 10.06
C PRO A 206 -2.10 3.24 9.52
N GLY A 207 -2.30 3.30 8.21
CA GLY A 207 -3.49 3.88 7.59
C GLY A 207 -4.69 2.93 7.53
N GLY A 208 -4.48 1.66 7.85
CA GLY A 208 -5.51 0.61 7.82
C GLY A 208 -5.32 -0.41 6.70
N ALA A 209 -6.01 -1.52 6.82
CA ALA A 209 -5.89 -2.67 5.95
C ALA A 209 -6.11 -2.32 4.47
N SER A 210 -5.32 -2.92 3.59
CA SER A 210 -5.41 -2.72 2.14
C SER A 210 -5.35 -1.25 1.74
N MET A 211 -4.38 -0.51 2.26
CA MET A 211 -4.17 0.93 2.02
C MET A 211 -5.25 1.83 2.67
N GLY A 212 -5.97 1.36 3.70
CA GLY A 212 -7.01 2.12 4.39
C GLY A 212 -8.45 1.83 3.92
N TYR A 213 -8.67 0.73 3.17
CA TYR A 213 -10.03 0.28 2.87
C TYR A 213 -10.80 -0.04 4.15
N LEU A 214 -10.18 -0.72 5.10
CA LEU A 214 -10.64 -0.82 6.49
C LEU A 214 -9.72 0.06 7.35
N PRO A 215 -10.22 1.19 7.89
CA PRO A 215 -9.40 2.18 8.59
C PRO A 215 -8.73 1.68 9.86
N THR A 216 -7.55 2.21 10.15
CA THR A 216 -6.94 2.18 11.47
C THR A 216 -7.07 3.56 12.11
N TYR A 217 -7.36 3.61 13.42
CA TYR A 217 -7.66 4.84 14.13
C TYR A 217 -6.51 5.28 15.04
N LYS A 218 -6.31 6.59 15.15
CA LYS A 218 -5.27 7.17 15.98
C LYS A 218 -5.32 6.70 17.45
N PRO A 219 -6.48 6.63 18.14
CA PRO A 219 -6.53 6.11 19.51
C PRO A 219 -6.01 4.69 19.67
N PHE A 220 -6.28 3.81 18.68
CA PHE A 220 -5.74 2.46 18.66
C PHE A 220 -4.21 2.48 18.52
N LEU A 221 -3.66 3.27 17.58
CA LEU A 221 -2.22 3.40 17.38
C LEU A 221 -1.49 3.92 18.63
N GLU A 222 -2.08 4.89 19.34
CA GLU A 222 -1.54 5.44 20.60
C GLU A 222 -1.49 4.38 21.70
N LYS A 223 -2.60 3.63 21.89
CA LYS A 223 -2.65 2.52 22.84
C LYS A 223 -1.66 1.41 22.47
N LEU A 224 -1.64 1.00 21.20
CA LEU A 224 -0.73 -0.02 20.69
C LEU A 224 0.74 0.37 20.93
N ARG A 225 1.12 1.64 20.68
CA ARG A 225 2.48 2.15 20.97
C ARG A 225 2.81 2.06 22.46
N LYS A 226 1.85 2.38 23.33
CA LYS A 226 2.05 2.29 24.78
C LYS A 226 2.28 0.84 25.21
N ILE A 227 1.38 -0.07 24.83
CA ILE A 227 1.44 -1.49 25.21
C ILE A 227 2.73 -2.14 24.70
N THR A 228 3.08 -1.94 23.45
CA THR A 228 4.31 -2.52 22.86
C THR A 228 5.56 -2.05 23.58
N ARG A 229 5.62 -0.77 23.99
CA ARG A 229 6.75 -0.22 24.74
C ARG A 229 6.86 -0.79 26.16
N GLU A 230 5.73 -0.95 26.85
CA GLU A 230 5.67 -1.45 28.23
C GLU A 230 6.05 -2.94 28.34
N ASN A 231 5.95 -3.70 27.23
CA ASN A 231 6.19 -5.15 27.18
C ASN A 231 7.42 -5.56 26.34
N ASP A 232 8.28 -4.62 25.97
CA ASP A 232 9.46 -4.87 25.13
C ASP A 232 9.11 -5.63 23.84
N VAL A 233 8.02 -5.23 23.19
CA VAL A 233 7.55 -5.70 21.89
C VAL A 233 7.87 -4.65 20.83
N ILE A 234 8.45 -5.04 19.71
CA ILE A 234 8.80 -4.12 18.64
C ILE A 234 7.55 -3.74 17.84
N LEU A 235 7.29 -2.43 17.71
CA LEU A 235 6.23 -1.91 16.85
C LEU A 235 6.79 -1.60 15.47
N ILE A 236 6.23 -2.26 14.43
CA ILE A 236 6.59 -2.05 13.03
C ILE A 236 5.42 -1.38 12.31
N PHE A 237 5.65 -0.20 11.75
CA PHE A 237 4.72 0.40 10.79
C PHE A 237 5.13 -0.01 9.39
N ASP A 238 4.24 -0.73 8.70
CA ASP A 238 4.37 -0.95 7.27
C ASP A 238 3.90 0.30 6.54
N GLU A 239 4.87 1.13 6.22
CA GLU A 239 4.67 2.37 5.48
C GLU A 239 5.05 2.25 3.99
N VAL A 240 4.95 1.07 3.44
CA VAL A 240 5.18 0.85 2.01
C VAL A 240 4.19 1.67 1.15
N VAL A 241 2.98 1.95 1.66
CA VAL A 241 2.00 2.83 1.01
C VAL A 241 1.96 4.22 1.64
N THR A 242 1.83 4.30 2.95
CA THR A 242 1.61 5.54 3.70
C THR A 242 2.87 6.40 3.81
N GLY A 243 4.05 5.78 3.74
CA GLY A 243 5.34 6.48 3.75
C GLY A 243 5.45 7.49 2.62
N PHE A 244 5.75 8.73 2.97
CA PHE A 244 5.83 9.86 2.04
C PHE A 244 4.51 10.18 1.30
N ARG A 245 3.39 9.51 1.66
CA ARG A 245 2.06 9.76 1.07
C ARG A 245 1.11 10.47 2.02
N ASP A 246 0.96 9.98 3.25
CA ASP A 246 0.01 10.56 4.22
C ASP A 246 0.45 11.95 4.71
N ALA A 247 1.75 12.08 4.90
CA ALA A 247 2.47 13.30 5.19
C ALA A 247 3.90 13.14 4.64
N PRO A 248 4.74 14.19 4.61
CA PRO A 248 6.16 14.05 4.27
C PRO A 248 6.87 12.94 5.04
N GLY A 249 6.60 12.79 6.33
CA GLY A 249 7.12 11.73 7.20
C GLY A 249 6.19 10.52 7.35
N GLY A 250 5.22 10.34 6.47
CA GLY A 250 4.31 9.20 6.46
C GLY A 250 3.23 9.25 7.53
N ALA A 251 2.63 8.10 7.81
CA ALA A 251 1.57 7.96 8.80
C ALA A 251 2.06 8.26 10.22
N GLN A 252 3.32 7.96 10.53
CA GLN A 252 3.90 8.28 11.85
C GLN A 252 3.92 9.79 12.14
N GLU A 253 4.12 10.65 11.12
CA GLU A 253 3.96 12.10 11.24
C GLU A 253 2.49 12.48 11.35
N ARG A 254 1.63 11.95 10.48
CA ARG A 254 0.19 12.25 10.45
C ARG A 254 -0.49 11.96 11.78
N TYR A 255 -0.22 10.79 12.37
CA TYR A 255 -0.85 10.37 13.63
C TYR A 255 -0.08 10.80 14.89
N GLY A 256 1.18 11.21 14.77
CA GLY A 256 2.05 11.54 15.89
C GLY A 256 2.49 10.32 16.71
N VAL A 257 2.45 9.11 16.10
CA VAL A 257 2.83 7.84 16.73
C VAL A 257 4.07 7.30 16.04
N ILE A 258 5.17 7.19 16.77
CA ILE A 258 6.47 6.79 16.21
C ILE A 258 6.71 5.31 16.52
N PRO A 259 6.85 4.44 15.48
CA PRO A 259 7.18 3.02 15.65
C PRO A 259 8.66 2.83 15.99
N ASP A 260 9.06 1.61 16.30
CA ASP A 260 10.46 1.23 16.45
C ASP A 260 11.15 1.02 15.09
N LEU A 261 10.44 0.40 14.16
CA LEU A 261 10.85 0.18 12.78
C LEU A 261 9.75 0.60 11.81
N SER A 262 10.14 1.06 10.63
CA SER A 262 9.24 1.33 9.52
C SER A 262 9.75 0.65 8.26
N THR A 263 8.86 0.02 7.50
CA THR A 263 9.16 -0.54 6.17
C THR A 263 8.64 0.38 5.08
N LEU A 264 9.42 0.57 4.04
CA LEU A 264 9.22 1.55 2.98
C LEU A 264 9.27 0.89 1.60
N GLY A 265 8.62 1.52 0.63
CA GLY A 265 8.65 1.13 -0.77
C GLY A 265 8.01 2.18 -1.66
N LYS A 266 7.55 1.79 -2.83
CA LYS A 266 6.72 2.62 -3.72
C LYS A 266 7.28 4.05 -3.95
N ILE A 267 6.73 5.07 -3.26
CA ILE A 267 7.15 6.47 -3.38
C ILE A 267 8.63 6.66 -3.06
N LEU A 268 9.17 5.85 -2.15
CA LEU A 268 10.60 5.81 -1.82
C LEU A 268 11.47 5.82 -3.08
N GLY A 269 11.15 4.96 -4.05
CA GLY A 269 11.87 4.83 -5.32
C GLY A 269 11.40 5.76 -6.44
N GLY A 270 10.45 6.68 -6.18
CA GLY A 270 9.92 7.57 -7.22
C GLY A 270 9.24 6.83 -8.38
N GLY A 271 8.69 5.62 -8.14
CA GLY A 271 8.09 4.75 -9.15
C GLY A 271 9.03 3.68 -9.70
N TYR A 272 10.30 3.67 -9.29
CA TYR A 272 11.27 2.60 -9.58
C TYR A 272 11.26 1.53 -8.48
N PRO A 273 11.71 0.29 -8.78
CA PRO A 273 11.81 -0.78 -7.80
C PRO A 273 12.70 -0.37 -6.62
N GLY A 274 12.27 -0.69 -5.39
CA GLY A 274 13.04 -0.42 -4.19
C GLY A 274 12.20 -0.56 -2.95
N GLY A 275 12.86 -0.85 -1.85
CA GLY A 275 12.32 -0.87 -0.50
C GLY A 275 13.39 -0.43 0.49
N ALA A 276 12.99 -0.22 1.73
CA ALA A 276 13.92 0.04 2.82
C ALA A 276 13.30 -0.32 4.17
N ILE A 277 14.17 -0.60 5.15
CA ILE A 277 13.84 -0.61 6.57
C ILE A 277 14.52 0.61 7.18
N ALA A 278 13.80 1.31 8.04
CA ALA A 278 14.33 2.45 8.77
C ALA A 278 13.84 2.43 10.21
N GLY A 279 14.67 2.85 11.16
CA GLY A 279 14.25 2.89 12.54
C GLY A 279 15.38 2.93 13.56
N ARG A 280 15.08 2.48 14.76
CA ARG A 280 15.95 2.55 15.94
C ARG A 280 17.33 1.96 15.67
N ARG A 281 18.35 2.72 16.10
CA ARG A 281 19.78 2.39 15.89
C ARG A 281 20.19 1.09 16.57
N ASP A 282 19.68 0.80 17.76
CA ASP A 282 20.01 -0.39 18.54
C ASP A 282 19.45 -1.67 17.89
N ILE A 283 18.26 -1.62 17.29
CA ILE A 283 17.67 -2.74 16.55
C ILE A 283 18.40 -2.94 15.21
N MET A 284 18.53 -1.85 14.44
CA MET A 284 19.19 -1.87 13.12
C MET A 284 20.67 -2.18 13.21
N GLY A 285 21.31 -1.93 14.37
CA GLY A 285 22.70 -2.26 14.65
C GLY A 285 23.03 -3.76 14.58
N LEU A 286 22.02 -4.64 14.59
CA LEU A 286 22.21 -6.06 14.35
C LEU A 286 22.64 -6.39 12.90
N LEU A 287 22.56 -5.43 12.00
CA LEU A 287 23.08 -5.53 10.63
C LEU A 287 24.57 -5.12 10.53
N ASP A 288 25.12 -4.49 11.56
CA ASP A 288 26.51 -4.04 11.60
C ASP A 288 27.48 -5.23 11.54
N PHE A 289 28.61 -5.07 10.85
CA PHE A 289 29.63 -6.13 10.68
C PHE A 289 31.03 -5.58 11.05
N ARG A 290 31.27 -5.51 12.35
CA ARG A 290 32.62 -5.21 12.86
C ARG A 290 33.42 -6.50 13.01
N ASP A 291 34.75 -6.40 12.93
CA ASP A 291 35.67 -7.51 13.16
C ASP A 291 35.87 -7.78 14.67
N GLU A 292 34.79 -8.13 15.37
CA GLU A 292 34.81 -8.54 16.77
C GLU A 292 34.63 -10.07 16.87
N GLU A 293 35.40 -10.73 17.74
CA GLU A 293 35.35 -12.19 17.92
C GLU A 293 33.94 -12.66 18.30
N GLY A 294 33.43 -13.65 17.60
CA GLY A 294 32.07 -14.21 17.80
C GLY A 294 30.95 -13.34 17.24
N TRP A 295 31.26 -12.23 16.58
CA TRP A 295 30.26 -11.35 15.96
C TRP A 295 29.54 -12.01 14.78
N GLU A 296 30.18 -12.87 14.00
CA GLU A 296 29.60 -13.59 12.85
C GLU A 296 28.34 -14.39 13.21
N LEU A 297 28.22 -14.85 14.44
CA LEU A 297 27.05 -15.60 14.95
C LEU A 297 25.90 -14.71 15.43
N ARG A 298 26.14 -13.41 15.63
CA ARG A 298 25.14 -12.47 16.17
C ARG A 298 24.54 -11.56 15.10
N ARG A 299 25.23 -11.36 13.98
CA ARG A 299 24.77 -10.45 12.94
C ARG A 299 23.68 -11.04 12.08
N ILE A 300 22.77 -10.17 11.62
CA ILE A 300 21.86 -10.48 10.54
C ILE A 300 22.52 -10.09 9.21
N ARG A 301 22.61 -11.05 8.29
CA ARG A 301 23.14 -10.79 6.95
C ARG A 301 22.08 -10.10 6.10
N HIS A 302 22.49 -9.08 5.33
CA HIS A 302 21.64 -8.30 4.43
C HIS A 302 22.19 -8.32 2.99
N PRO A 303 22.39 -9.48 2.35
CA PRO A 303 22.84 -9.56 0.98
C PRO A 303 21.67 -9.32 0.02
N GLY A 304 21.79 -8.34 -0.87
CA GLY A 304 20.80 -8.07 -1.92
C GLY A 304 21.47 -7.42 -3.12
N THR A 305 21.46 -8.10 -4.28
CA THR A 305 22.12 -7.63 -5.50
C THR A 305 21.68 -6.22 -5.89
N PHE A 306 20.42 -5.89 -5.69
CA PHE A 306 19.83 -4.60 -6.09
C PHE A 306 19.55 -3.66 -4.92
N ASN A 307 20.09 -3.92 -3.74
CA ASN A 307 19.98 -3.00 -2.61
C ASN A 307 20.56 -1.64 -2.99
N ALA A 308 19.82 -0.57 -2.74
CA ALA A 308 20.15 0.79 -3.14
C ALA A 308 20.57 0.92 -4.62
N ASN A 309 19.88 0.21 -5.52
CA ASN A 309 20.20 0.28 -6.97
C ASN A 309 20.32 1.74 -7.44
N PRO A 310 21.40 2.11 -8.19
CA PRO A 310 21.65 3.49 -8.57
C PRO A 310 20.52 4.18 -9.34
N LEU A 311 19.76 3.44 -10.16
CA LEU A 311 18.59 4.00 -10.87
C LEU A 311 17.48 4.35 -9.90
N SER A 312 17.17 3.43 -8.98
CA SER A 312 16.16 3.65 -7.94
C SER A 312 16.58 4.76 -6.98
N ALA A 313 17.86 4.81 -6.62
CA ALA A 313 18.41 5.87 -5.78
C ALA A 313 18.32 7.24 -6.45
N ALA A 314 18.67 7.36 -7.74
CA ALA A 314 18.55 8.61 -8.49
C ALA A 314 17.10 9.10 -8.56
N ALA A 315 16.17 8.21 -8.95
CA ALA A 315 14.74 8.52 -9.01
C ALA A 315 14.15 8.83 -7.64
N GLY A 316 14.48 8.05 -6.61
CA GLY A 316 14.06 8.25 -5.22
C GLY A 316 14.57 9.57 -4.65
N ASN A 317 15.84 9.91 -4.89
CA ASN A 317 16.43 11.20 -4.51
C ASN A 317 15.68 12.38 -5.12
N ALA A 318 15.34 12.28 -6.40
CA ALA A 318 14.59 13.31 -7.11
C ALA A 318 13.16 13.45 -6.53
N CYS A 319 12.49 12.32 -6.31
CA CYS A 319 11.14 12.28 -5.74
C CYS A 319 11.11 12.85 -4.31
N LEU A 320 11.92 12.32 -3.40
CA LEU A 320 11.97 12.78 -2.00
C LEU A 320 12.47 14.23 -1.90
N GLY A 321 13.33 14.68 -2.82
CA GLY A 321 13.74 16.07 -2.92
C GLY A 321 12.57 17.03 -3.22
N LEU A 322 11.60 16.61 -4.03
CA LEU A 322 10.38 17.38 -4.27
C LEU A 322 9.43 17.34 -3.07
N ILE A 323 9.31 16.21 -2.38
CA ILE A 323 8.52 16.09 -1.15
C ILE A 323 9.06 17.01 -0.07
N LEU A 324 10.39 17.08 0.09
CA LEU A 324 11.05 17.98 1.07
C LEU A 324 10.75 19.47 0.83
N LYS A 325 10.32 19.89 -0.37
CA LYS A 325 9.90 21.28 -0.64
C LYS A 325 8.57 21.64 0.01
N GLY A 326 7.80 20.66 0.48
CA GLY A 326 6.54 20.86 1.21
C GLY A 326 5.31 21.19 0.36
N GLU A 327 5.42 21.19 -0.97
CA GLU A 327 4.32 21.60 -1.87
C GLU A 327 3.39 20.43 -2.28
N VAL A 328 3.87 19.19 -2.16
CA VAL A 328 3.17 17.99 -2.66
C VAL A 328 1.90 17.71 -1.85
N HIS A 329 2.05 17.59 -0.53
CA HIS A 329 0.97 17.14 0.36
C HIS A 329 -0.20 18.13 0.46
N PRO A 330 0.01 19.45 0.65
CA PRO A 330 -1.12 20.39 0.68
C PRO A 330 -1.98 20.29 -0.58
N ARG A 331 -1.34 20.14 -1.74
CA ARG A 331 -2.03 20.06 -3.02
C ARG A 331 -2.81 18.75 -3.19
N ILE A 332 -2.17 17.61 -2.93
CA ILE A 332 -2.80 16.31 -3.17
C ILE A 332 -3.88 16.01 -2.13
N ASN A 333 -3.69 16.41 -0.87
CA ASN A 333 -4.64 16.17 0.21
C ASN A 333 -5.90 17.02 0.01
N HIS A 334 -5.73 18.31 -0.36
CA HIS A 334 -6.88 19.18 -0.69
C HIS A 334 -7.68 18.63 -1.89
N ALA A 335 -6.99 18.17 -2.94
CA ALA A 335 -7.64 17.59 -4.11
C ALA A 335 -8.43 16.31 -3.74
N GLY A 336 -7.83 15.42 -2.91
CA GLY A 336 -8.47 14.19 -2.48
C GLY A 336 -9.68 14.42 -1.56
N GLU A 337 -9.59 15.37 -0.62
CA GLU A 337 -10.73 15.74 0.24
C GLU A 337 -11.92 16.29 -0.58
N ARG A 338 -11.66 17.18 -1.51
CA ARG A 338 -12.69 17.71 -2.41
C ARG A 338 -13.32 16.62 -3.27
N PHE A 339 -12.49 15.75 -3.83
CA PHE A 339 -12.94 14.63 -4.66
C PHE A 339 -13.83 13.67 -3.86
N ARG A 340 -13.42 13.28 -2.65
CA ARG A 340 -14.21 12.41 -1.77
C ARG A 340 -15.57 13.02 -1.43
N ARG A 341 -15.62 14.32 -1.10
CA ARG A 341 -16.90 15.03 -0.83
C ARG A 341 -17.80 15.00 -2.05
N ALA A 342 -17.27 15.34 -3.23
CA ALA A 342 -18.05 15.35 -4.45
C ALA A 342 -18.61 13.97 -4.83
N LEU A 343 -17.88 12.87 -4.55
CA LEU A 343 -18.42 11.52 -4.75
C LEU A 343 -19.56 11.20 -3.76
N ASN A 344 -19.49 11.69 -2.52
CA ASN A 344 -20.61 11.57 -1.57
C ASN A 344 -21.82 12.40 -2.00
N ASP A 345 -21.60 13.64 -2.46
CA ASP A 345 -22.66 14.48 -3.00
C ASP A 345 -23.39 13.75 -4.18
N VAL A 346 -22.65 13.07 -5.06
CA VAL A 346 -23.25 12.26 -6.14
C VAL A 346 -24.11 11.11 -5.57
N PHE A 347 -23.66 10.38 -4.54
CA PHE A 347 -24.47 9.33 -3.93
C PHE A 347 -25.80 9.89 -3.36
N GLU A 348 -25.75 11.05 -2.70
CA GLU A 348 -26.93 11.73 -2.17
C GLU A 348 -27.88 12.22 -3.29
N ASP A 349 -27.36 12.92 -4.30
CA ASP A 349 -28.14 13.53 -5.39
C ASP A 349 -28.92 12.48 -6.19
N ILE A 350 -28.33 11.31 -6.44
CA ILE A 350 -28.99 10.23 -7.19
C ILE A 350 -29.67 9.20 -6.28
N ARG A 351 -29.70 9.42 -4.96
CA ARG A 351 -30.33 8.57 -3.95
C ARG A 351 -29.86 7.13 -3.98
N ILE A 352 -28.55 6.92 -3.99
CA ILE A 352 -27.94 5.57 -3.91
C ILE A 352 -27.30 5.41 -2.53
N ASP A 353 -27.60 4.25 -1.89
CA ASP A 353 -26.95 3.85 -0.65
C ASP A 353 -25.48 3.51 -0.93
N GLY A 354 -24.60 4.46 -0.62
CA GLY A 354 -23.18 4.35 -0.87
C GLY A 354 -22.37 5.38 -0.09
N LEU A 355 -21.08 5.10 0.06
CA LEU A 355 -20.14 5.94 0.79
C LEU A 355 -18.83 6.06 0.01
N ALA A 356 -18.26 7.27 0.01
CA ALA A 356 -16.88 7.52 -0.36
C ALA A 356 -16.06 7.88 0.89
N TRP A 357 -14.97 7.13 1.16
CA TRP A 357 -14.13 7.32 2.36
C TRP A 357 -12.64 7.20 2.07
N GLY A 358 -11.78 7.42 3.05
CA GLY A 358 -10.34 7.23 2.98
C GLY A 358 -9.65 7.73 4.24
N THR A 359 -8.66 7.00 4.72
CA THR A 359 -7.78 7.39 5.83
C THR A 359 -6.63 8.26 5.36
N THR A 360 -6.17 8.02 4.15
CA THR A 360 -5.21 8.83 3.41
C THR A 360 -6.00 9.75 2.49
N ASP A 361 -5.87 11.08 2.64
CA ASP A 361 -6.68 12.02 1.87
C ASP A 361 -6.55 11.83 0.34
N SER A 362 -5.40 11.36 -0.11
CA SER A 362 -5.11 11.11 -1.52
C SER A 362 -5.47 9.70 -2.03
N ILE A 363 -6.12 8.87 -1.22
CA ILE A 363 -6.67 7.56 -1.61
C ILE A 363 -8.12 7.52 -1.19
N VAL A 364 -9.03 7.50 -2.16
CA VAL A 364 -10.46 7.51 -1.94
C VAL A 364 -11.05 6.16 -2.33
N TYR A 365 -11.86 5.59 -1.45
CA TYR A 365 -12.63 4.38 -1.68
C TYR A 365 -14.09 4.72 -1.92
N VAL A 366 -14.80 3.82 -2.60
CA VAL A 366 -16.26 3.85 -2.73
C VAL A 366 -16.83 2.47 -2.45
N GLY A 367 -18.02 2.42 -1.87
CA GLY A 367 -18.75 1.18 -1.63
C GLY A 367 -20.24 1.42 -1.49
N PHE A 368 -21.03 0.39 -1.75
CA PHE A 368 -22.49 0.40 -1.67
C PHE A 368 -22.95 -0.22 -0.35
N GLY A 369 -23.96 0.37 0.31
CA GLY A 369 -24.48 -0.11 1.58
C GLY A 369 -23.51 0.04 2.75
N PHE A 370 -22.48 0.87 2.62
CA PHE A 370 -21.57 1.26 3.71
C PHE A 370 -21.99 2.58 4.33
N SER A 371 -21.88 2.64 5.64
CA SER A 371 -21.97 3.85 6.46
C SER A 371 -20.63 4.11 7.17
N GLU A 372 -20.46 5.29 7.77
CA GLU A 372 -19.27 5.59 8.58
C GLU A 372 -19.16 4.66 9.80
N GLU A 373 -20.28 4.17 10.32
CA GLU A 373 -20.29 3.23 11.46
C GLU A 373 -19.71 1.86 11.07
N ASP A 374 -19.98 1.38 9.85
CA ASP A 374 -19.44 0.12 9.35
C ASP A 374 -17.92 0.12 9.21
N LEU A 375 -17.31 1.30 9.15
CA LEU A 375 -15.86 1.43 9.09
C LEU A 375 -15.23 1.33 10.50
N LYS A 376 -15.99 1.46 11.59
CA LYS A 376 -15.51 1.39 12.98
C LYS A 376 -15.44 -0.06 13.47
N VAL A 377 -14.45 -0.77 12.98
CA VAL A 377 -14.19 -2.17 13.37
C VAL A 377 -13.18 -2.17 14.52
N GLU A 378 -13.56 -2.74 15.66
CA GLU A 378 -12.75 -2.80 16.89
C GLU A 378 -12.72 -4.21 17.51
N ASP A 379 -13.39 -5.19 16.89
CA ASP A 379 -13.46 -6.59 17.33
C ASP A 379 -13.69 -7.55 16.16
N ILE A 380 -13.77 -8.84 16.47
CA ILE A 380 -13.99 -9.89 15.47
C ILE A 380 -15.40 -9.84 14.86
N GLU A 381 -16.42 -9.47 15.60
CA GLU A 381 -17.81 -9.42 15.14
C GLU A 381 -17.98 -8.28 14.11
N GLY A 382 -17.49 -7.11 14.43
CA GLY A 382 -17.44 -5.97 13.51
C GLY A 382 -16.62 -6.27 12.25
N TYR A 383 -15.49 -6.98 12.40
CA TYR A 383 -14.70 -7.42 11.25
C TYR A 383 -15.46 -8.40 10.34
N VAL A 384 -16.19 -9.36 10.90
CA VAL A 384 -17.04 -10.30 10.13
C VAL A 384 -18.10 -9.56 9.33
N GLU A 385 -18.81 -8.61 9.96
CA GLU A 385 -19.85 -7.84 9.29
C GLU A 385 -19.27 -6.96 8.18
N PHE A 386 -18.13 -6.30 8.43
CA PHE A 386 -17.41 -5.56 7.40
C PHE A 386 -17.05 -6.43 6.19
N GLN A 387 -16.51 -7.65 6.42
CA GLN A 387 -16.16 -8.58 5.34
C GLN A 387 -17.40 -9.07 4.57
N ARG A 388 -18.54 -9.24 5.25
CA ARG A 388 -19.81 -9.58 4.59
C ARG A 388 -20.25 -8.48 3.63
N LYS A 389 -20.27 -7.23 4.07
CA LYS A 389 -20.57 -6.07 3.23
C LYS A 389 -19.59 -5.94 2.07
N LYS A 390 -18.30 -6.12 2.33
CA LYS A 390 -17.27 -6.13 1.27
C LYS A 390 -17.53 -7.20 0.22
N ALA A 391 -17.93 -8.40 0.63
CA ALA A 391 -18.27 -9.49 -0.30
C ALA A 391 -19.48 -9.15 -1.19
N MET A 392 -20.51 -8.53 -0.62
CA MET A 392 -21.70 -8.06 -1.35
C MET A 392 -21.36 -6.97 -2.38
N ASN A 393 -20.35 -6.16 -2.11
CA ASN A 393 -19.88 -5.12 -3.01
C ASN A 393 -19.08 -5.62 -4.22
N LYS A 394 -18.63 -6.87 -4.24
CA LYS A 394 -17.72 -7.38 -5.27
C LYS A 394 -18.30 -7.25 -6.69
N GLU A 395 -19.53 -7.65 -6.89
CA GLU A 395 -20.18 -7.61 -8.21
C GLU A 395 -20.53 -6.16 -8.62
N PRO A 396 -21.22 -5.34 -7.80
CA PRO A 396 -21.46 -3.93 -8.10
C PRO A 396 -20.20 -3.13 -8.45
N ILE A 397 -19.10 -3.34 -7.74
CA ILE A 397 -17.83 -2.69 -8.04
C ILE A 397 -17.22 -3.17 -9.37
N GLU A 398 -17.30 -4.47 -9.71
CA GLU A 398 -16.86 -4.97 -11.02
C GLU A 398 -17.65 -4.32 -12.18
N TYR A 399 -18.93 -4.03 -11.99
CA TYR A 399 -19.74 -3.29 -12.98
C TYR A 399 -19.38 -1.82 -13.03
N LEU A 400 -19.21 -1.17 -11.89
CA LEU A 400 -18.77 0.23 -11.81
C LEU A 400 -17.43 0.43 -12.53
N ASP A 401 -16.43 -0.42 -12.26
CA ASP A 401 -15.14 -0.38 -12.93
C ASP A 401 -15.28 -0.45 -14.46
N LYS A 402 -16.09 -1.36 -14.95
CA LYS A 402 -16.34 -1.49 -16.41
C LYS A 402 -16.98 -0.25 -16.99
N ALA A 403 -17.99 0.30 -16.30
CA ALA A 403 -18.68 1.50 -16.74
C ALA A 403 -17.73 2.72 -16.78
N MET A 404 -16.89 2.88 -15.76
CA MET A 404 -15.87 3.92 -15.67
C MET A 404 -14.79 3.77 -16.76
N ILE A 405 -14.28 2.55 -16.98
CA ILE A 405 -13.27 2.26 -18.02
C ILE A 405 -13.82 2.58 -19.41
N ASN A 406 -15.07 2.26 -19.69
CA ASN A 406 -15.72 2.58 -20.97
C ASN A 406 -15.81 4.11 -21.22
N ARG A 407 -15.72 4.91 -20.16
CA ARG A 407 -15.73 6.39 -20.17
C ARG A 407 -14.33 7.00 -20.09
N GLY A 408 -13.27 6.17 -20.14
CA GLY A 408 -11.89 6.66 -20.09
C GLY A 408 -11.36 6.93 -18.68
N ILE A 409 -11.98 6.37 -17.66
CA ILE A 409 -11.50 6.42 -16.26
C ILE A 409 -11.04 5.02 -15.86
N HIS A 410 -9.85 4.90 -15.29
CA HIS A 410 -9.33 3.61 -14.84
C HIS A 410 -9.09 3.58 -13.33
N PRO A 411 -10.13 3.28 -12.53
CA PRO A 411 -9.99 3.10 -11.09
C PRO A 411 -9.29 1.77 -10.77
N MET A 412 -8.91 1.57 -9.53
CA MET A 412 -8.33 0.33 -9.02
C MET A 412 -9.37 -0.43 -8.17
N GLY A 413 -10.36 -1.01 -8.83
CA GLY A 413 -11.55 -1.50 -8.15
C GLY A 413 -12.30 -0.34 -7.49
N ALA A 414 -12.74 -0.53 -6.25
CA ALA A 414 -13.40 0.54 -5.46
C ALA A 414 -12.48 1.71 -5.07
N ARG A 415 -11.30 1.87 -5.68
CA ARG A 415 -10.24 2.75 -5.19
C ARG A 415 -9.77 3.74 -6.24
N PHE A 416 -9.62 5.01 -5.81
CA PHE A 416 -9.05 6.09 -6.59
C PHE A 416 -7.79 6.61 -5.89
N ILE A 417 -6.61 6.36 -6.46
CA ILE A 417 -5.34 6.84 -5.94
C ILE A 417 -4.93 8.09 -6.72
N LEU A 418 -4.84 9.23 -6.04
CA LEU A 418 -4.50 10.50 -6.66
C LEU A 418 -2.98 10.72 -6.73
N SER A 419 -2.59 11.59 -7.64
CA SER A 419 -1.27 12.21 -7.74
C SER A 419 -1.43 13.73 -7.87
N ILE A 420 -0.35 14.49 -7.69
CA ILE A 420 -0.39 15.95 -7.91
C ILE A 420 -0.71 16.34 -9.36
N MET A 421 -0.70 15.38 -10.28
CA MET A 421 -0.99 15.61 -11.70
C MET A 421 -2.48 15.48 -12.05
N HIS A 422 -3.32 14.94 -11.14
CA HIS A 422 -4.77 15.04 -11.29
C HIS A 422 -5.20 16.50 -11.08
N ARG A 423 -5.59 17.13 -12.15
CA ARG A 423 -6.05 18.53 -12.16
C ARG A 423 -7.55 18.59 -11.90
N ASP A 424 -8.06 19.77 -11.64
CA ASP A 424 -9.49 19.97 -11.41
C ASP A 424 -10.34 19.45 -12.59
N GLU A 425 -9.86 19.60 -13.83
CA GLU A 425 -10.55 19.09 -15.01
C GLU A 425 -10.63 17.55 -15.02
N ASP A 426 -9.54 16.86 -14.63
CA ASP A 426 -9.52 15.39 -14.54
C ASP A 426 -10.49 14.90 -13.45
N LEU A 427 -10.49 15.56 -12.29
CA LEU A 427 -11.38 15.22 -11.17
C LEU A 427 -12.84 15.48 -11.51
N GLN A 428 -13.17 16.64 -12.10
CA GLN A 428 -14.51 16.99 -12.50
C GLN A 428 -15.08 16.00 -13.54
N TYR A 429 -14.29 15.70 -14.58
CA TYR A 429 -14.68 14.69 -15.57
C TYR A 429 -14.88 13.31 -14.95
N THR A 430 -14.06 12.94 -13.95
CA THR A 430 -14.22 11.66 -13.23
C THR A 430 -15.52 11.62 -12.43
N ILE A 431 -15.90 12.73 -11.76
CA ILE A 431 -17.14 12.84 -10.99
C ILE A 431 -18.35 12.71 -11.94
N GLU A 432 -18.34 13.38 -13.08
CA GLU A 432 -19.39 13.26 -14.10
C GLU A 432 -19.51 11.83 -14.63
N CYS A 433 -18.39 11.18 -14.95
CA CYS A 433 -18.36 9.78 -15.36
C CYS A 433 -18.84 8.82 -14.26
N PHE A 434 -18.52 9.10 -12.99
CA PHE A 434 -18.99 8.34 -11.84
C PHE A 434 -20.50 8.43 -11.69
N GLU A 435 -21.06 9.63 -11.73
CA GLU A 435 -22.51 9.87 -11.68
C GLU A 435 -23.24 9.12 -12.81
N ASP A 436 -22.76 9.27 -14.06
CA ASP A 436 -23.36 8.58 -15.22
C ASP A 436 -23.26 7.06 -15.11
N SER A 437 -22.14 6.55 -14.54
CA SER A 437 -21.96 5.11 -14.31
C SER A 437 -22.94 4.59 -13.25
N LEU A 438 -23.13 5.33 -12.16
CA LEU A 438 -24.11 4.97 -11.13
C LEU A 438 -25.56 4.98 -11.67
N LYS A 439 -25.93 5.97 -12.47
CA LYS A 439 -27.24 6.03 -13.15
C LYS A 439 -27.45 4.82 -14.07
N GLU A 440 -26.39 4.37 -14.76
CA GLU A 440 -26.42 3.16 -15.60
C GLU A 440 -26.67 1.91 -14.75
N LEU A 441 -25.88 1.72 -13.67
CA LEU A 441 -26.00 0.56 -12.76
C LEU A 441 -27.39 0.50 -12.10
N LYS A 442 -27.91 1.67 -11.67
CA LYS A 442 -29.25 1.77 -11.10
C LYS A 442 -30.33 1.37 -12.09
N ARG A 443 -30.26 1.86 -13.32
CA ARG A 443 -31.21 1.49 -14.40
C ARG A 443 -31.15 0.00 -14.74
N GLU A 444 -29.99 -0.63 -14.63
CA GLU A 444 -29.79 -2.06 -14.85
C GLU A 444 -30.15 -2.93 -13.64
N GLY A 445 -30.54 -2.32 -12.52
CA GLY A 445 -30.92 -3.03 -11.28
C GLY A 445 -29.75 -3.69 -10.54
N ILE A 446 -28.51 -3.24 -10.81
CA ILE A 446 -27.28 -3.75 -10.18
C ILE A 446 -27.12 -3.17 -8.77
N ILE A 447 -27.55 -1.92 -8.59
CA ILE A 447 -27.54 -1.20 -7.30
C ILE A 447 -28.94 -0.66 -7.00
N SER A 448 -29.28 -0.58 -5.71
CA SER A 448 -30.58 -0.12 -5.24
C SER A 448 -30.56 1.34 -4.76
N GLU A 449 -31.73 1.96 -4.71
CA GLU A 449 -31.97 3.21 -4.01
C GLU A 449 -31.91 3.00 -2.48
N PHE A 450 -31.77 4.10 -1.74
CA PHE A 450 -32.05 4.08 -0.29
C PHE A 450 -33.44 3.47 -0.05
N ALA A 451 -33.51 2.52 0.87
CA ALA A 451 -34.80 2.13 1.44
C ALA A 451 -35.31 3.34 2.27
N ASP A 452 -36.51 3.84 1.92
CA ASP A 452 -37.17 4.94 2.66
C ASP A 452 -37.44 4.57 4.11
#